data_4f1447ee95dcb733e083ea8012e6206f
#
_entry.id   4f1447ee95dcb733e083ea8012e6206f
#
_cell.length_a   1.000
_cell.length_b   1.000
_cell.length_c   1.000
_cell.angle_alpha   90.00
_cell.angle_beta   90.00
_cell.angle_gamma   90.00
#
_symmetry.space_group_name_H-M   'P 1'
#
loop_
_entity.id
_entity.type
_entity.pdbx_description
1 polymer ?
#
loop_
_entity_poly.entity_id
_entity_poly.type
_entity_poly.pdbx_seq_one_letter_code
_entity_poly.pdbx_strand_id
1 'polypeptide(L)'
;MGMSRISLAINFCLLGLAIAQNSPQDYLNAHNSARARVNVGPMRWDDRVAAYATNYANQRKGDCRLVHSGGPYGENLAWSSADLSGTAAVNLWVAERPNYDYNSNSCVGGECRHYTQVVWRNSVRLGCAKVRCNSGGTFITCNYDPPGNYVNQRPY
;
A
#
# COMPACT_ATOMS: atom_id res chain seq x y z
N MET A 1 -4.75 17.38 65.76
CA MET A 1 -4.36 16.16 65.02
C MET A 1 -4.95 16.24 63.62
N GLY A 2 -4.17 16.67 62.66
CA GLY A 2 -4.60 16.80 61.27
C GLY A 2 -4.09 15.61 60.49
N MET A 3 -5.02 14.81 59.96
CA MET A 3 -4.67 13.72 59.06
C MET A 3 -4.52 14.25 57.64
N SER A 4 -3.29 14.26 57.14
CA SER A 4 -2.95 14.56 55.73
C SER A 4 -3.36 13.40 54.86
N ARG A 5 -4.30 13.64 53.91
CA ARG A 5 -4.65 12.67 52.87
C ARG A 5 -3.66 12.79 51.71
N ILE A 6 -2.81 11.79 51.54
CA ILE A 6 -1.94 11.67 50.39
C ILE A 6 -2.78 11.11 49.26
N SER A 7 -3.09 11.93 48.23
CA SER A 7 -3.69 11.49 46.98
C SER A 7 -2.60 10.91 46.10
N LEU A 8 -2.64 9.59 45.88
CA LEU A 8 -1.79 8.88 44.91
C LEU A 8 -2.38 9.06 43.52
N ALA A 9 -1.80 9.94 42.72
CA ALA A 9 -2.17 10.06 41.31
C ALA A 9 -1.57 8.91 40.55
N ILE A 10 -2.38 7.94 40.11
CA ILE A 10 -1.98 6.85 39.25
C ILE A 10 -1.91 7.39 37.81
N ASN A 11 -0.69 7.62 37.37
CA ASN A 11 -0.41 8.01 35.98
C ASN A 11 -0.54 6.75 35.08
N PHE A 12 -1.69 6.59 34.40
CA PHE A 12 -1.85 5.58 33.35
C PHE A 12 -1.03 6.03 32.13
N CYS A 13 0.19 5.52 32.00
CA CYS A 13 0.94 5.60 30.76
C CYS A 13 0.26 4.68 29.73
N LEU A 14 -0.57 5.26 28.86
CA LEU A 14 -1.09 4.57 27.68
C LEU A 14 0.09 4.33 26.74
N LEU A 15 0.74 3.16 26.89
CA LEU A 15 1.62 2.62 25.86
C LEU A 15 0.73 2.30 24.65
N GLY A 16 0.64 3.26 23.72
CA GLY A 16 0.07 3.03 22.41
C GLY A 16 0.91 1.97 21.72
N LEU A 17 0.42 0.73 21.66
CA LEU A 17 0.95 -0.30 20.77
C LEU A 17 0.87 0.28 19.36
N ALA A 18 2.03 0.60 18.78
CA ALA A 18 2.12 0.90 17.36
C ALA A 18 1.71 -0.37 16.59
N ILE A 19 0.45 -0.44 16.18
CA ILE A 19 -0.07 -1.55 15.38
C ILE A 19 0.66 -1.44 14.03
N ALA A 20 1.44 -2.46 13.69
CA ALA A 20 2.08 -2.55 12.39
C ALA A 20 0.98 -2.58 11.30
N GLN A 21 0.89 -1.54 10.48
CA GLN A 21 -0.14 -1.36 9.45
C GLN A 21 0.18 -2.20 8.19
N ASN A 22 0.14 -3.54 8.36
CA ASN A 22 0.55 -4.49 7.32
C ASN A 22 -0.47 -5.63 7.13
N SER A 23 -1.63 -5.59 7.80
CA SER A 23 -2.68 -6.58 7.60
C SER A 23 -3.34 -6.44 6.21
N PRO A 24 -4.00 -7.47 5.68
CA PRO A 24 -4.82 -7.35 4.48
C PRO A 24 -5.80 -6.18 4.54
N GLN A 25 -6.40 -5.94 5.71
CA GLN A 25 -7.35 -4.85 5.91
C GLN A 25 -6.67 -3.47 5.84
N ASP A 26 -5.43 -3.33 6.30
CA ASP A 26 -4.69 -2.06 6.23
C ASP A 26 -4.39 -1.67 4.78
N TYR A 27 -3.96 -2.65 3.95
CA TYR A 27 -3.80 -2.43 2.50
C TYR A 27 -5.14 -2.04 1.85
N LEU A 28 -6.21 -2.78 2.14
CA LEU A 28 -7.55 -2.50 1.59
C LEU A 28 -8.06 -1.12 1.98
N ASN A 29 -7.92 -0.74 3.25
CA ASN A 29 -8.38 0.55 3.75
C ASN A 29 -7.70 1.71 3.01
N ALA A 30 -6.38 1.64 2.82
CA ALA A 30 -5.62 2.66 2.12
C ALA A 30 -6.03 2.77 0.64
N HIS A 31 -6.16 1.62 -0.07
CA HIS A 31 -6.62 1.58 -1.46
C HIS A 31 -8.06 2.13 -1.58
N ASN A 32 -8.96 1.62 -0.77
CA ASN A 32 -10.38 1.94 -0.87
C ASN A 32 -10.69 3.39 -0.49
N SER A 33 -9.89 3.98 0.42
CA SER A 33 -9.97 5.41 0.71
C SER A 33 -9.60 6.27 -0.52
N ALA A 34 -8.56 5.91 -1.25
CA ALA A 34 -8.18 6.62 -2.47
C ALA A 34 -9.23 6.46 -3.58
N ARG A 35 -9.76 5.26 -3.75
CA ARG A 35 -10.79 4.91 -4.74
C ARG A 35 -12.10 5.66 -4.50
N ALA A 36 -12.55 5.76 -3.26
CA ALA A 36 -13.76 6.48 -2.89
C ALA A 36 -13.70 7.97 -3.29
N ARG A 37 -12.51 8.59 -3.24
CA ARG A 37 -12.32 10.00 -3.62
C ARG A 37 -12.57 10.28 -5.11
N VAL A 38 -12.58 9.26 -5.94
CA VAL A 38 -12.83 9.35 -7.39
C VAL A 38 -14.04 8.50 -7.82
N ASN A 39 -14.93 8.16 -6.87
CA ASN A 39 -16.15 7.40 -7.11
C ASN A 39 -15.92 6.04 -7.77
N VAL A 40 -14.84 5.37 -7.38
CA VAL A 40 -14.52 4.00 -7.81
C VAL A 40 -14.86 3.03 -6.68
N GLY A 41 -15.51 1.92 -7.01
CA GLY A 41 -15.90 0.88 -6.05
C GLY A 41 -14.69 0.24 -5.34
N PRO A 42 -14.91 -0.33 -4.13
CA PRO A 42 -13.83 -0.90 -3.33
C PRO A 42 -13.25 -2.16 -3.95
N MET A 43 -11.98 -2.42 -3.67
CA MET A 43 -11.33 -3.71 -3.87
C MET A 43 -11.65 -4.66 -2.71
N ARG A 44 -11.53 -5.96 -2.97
CA ARG A 44 -11.52 -7.01 -1.97
C ARG A 44 -10.18 -7.75 -1.98
N TRP A 45 -9.81 -8.32 -0.84
CA TRP A 45 -8.63 -9.18 -0.75
C TRP A 45 -8.87 -10.50 -1.48
N ASP A 46 -7.84 -10.99 -2.14
CA ASP A 46 -7.84 -12.29 -2.81
C ASP A 46 -6.57 -13.05 -2.43
N ASP A 47 -6.74 -14.22 -1.81
CA ASP A 47 -5.63 -15.01 -1.28
C ASP A 47 -4.72 -15.59 -2.37
N ARG A 48 -5.23 -15.82 -3.59
CA ARG A 48 -4.39 -16.27 -4.72
C ARG A 48 -3.50 -15.16 -5.22
N VAL A 49 -4.04 -13.94 -5.32
CA VAL A 49 -3.26 -12.77 -5.69
C VAL A 49 -2.22 -12.46 -4.60
N ALA A 50 -2.59 -12.60 -3.32
CA ALA A 50 -1.68 -12.42 -2.19
C ALA A 50 -0.58 -13.49 -2.15
N ALA A 51 -0.89 -14.73 -2.47
CA ALA A 51 0.10 -15.80 -2.58
C ALA A 51 1.12 -15.51 -3.69
N TYR A 52 0.65 -15.00 -4.84
CA TYR A 52 1.53 -14.56 -5.91
C TYR A 52 2.47 -13.44 -5.44
N ALA A 53 1.91 -12.40 -4.80
CA ALA A 53 2.69 -11.30 -4.24
C ALA A 53 3.75 -11.80 -3.24
N THR A 54 3.37 -12.73 -2.36
CA THR A 54 4.27 -13.32 -1.36
C THR A 54 5.41 -14.09 -2.01
N ASN A 55 5.12 -14.91 -3.01
CA ASN A 55 6.13 -15.66 -3.74
C ASN A 55 7.13 -14.74 -4.43
N TYR A 56 6.63 -13.71 -5.09
CA TYR A 56 7.49 -12.73 -5.75
C TYR A 56 8.33 -11.92 -4.77
N ALA A 57 7.72 -11.40 -3.71
CA ALA A 57 8.44 -10.65 -2.68
C ALA A 57 9.60 -11.47 -2.07
N ASN A 58 9.38 -12.77 -1.83
CA ASN A 58 10.42 -13.65 -1.32
C ASN A 58 11.59 -13.84 -2.29
N GLN A 59 11.33 -13.86 -3.59
CA GLN A 59 12.38 -13.91 -4.62
C GLN A 59 13.24 -12.64 -4.63
N ARG A 60 12.66 -11.49 -4.24
CA ARG A 60 13.34 -10.20 -4.22
C ARG A 60 14.14 -9.90 -2.93
N LYS A 61 14.04 -10.73 -1.89
CA LYS A 61 14.72 -10.51 -0.59
C LYS A 61 16.23 -10.31 -0.71
N GLY A 62 16.86 -10.91 -1.71
CA GLY A 62 18.31 -10.85 -1.91
C GLY A 62 18.80 -9.47 -2.32
N ASP A 63 18.09 -8.79 -3.19
CA ASP A 63 18.50 -7.51 -3.76
C ASP A 63 17.50 -6.37 -3.55
N CYS A 64 16.24 -6.70 -3.27
CA CYS A 64 15.11 -5.77 -3.10
C CYS A 64 14.99 -4.69 -4.19
N ARG A 65 15.42 -5.02 -5.41
CA ARG A 65 15.33 -4.10 -6.55
C ARG A 65 13.87 -3.97 -7.00
N LEU A 66 13.49 -2.76 -7.38
CA LEU A 66 12.17 -2.47 -7.95
C LEU A 66 12.10 -2.94 -9.42
N VAL A 67 12.00 -4.26 -9.60
CA VAL A 67 11.84 -4.91 -10.90
C VAL A 67 10.49 -5.61 -10.89
N HIS A 68 9.68 -5.40 -11.90
CA HIS A 68 8.37 -6.04 -12.02
C HIS A 68 8.49 -7.56 -12.24
N SER A 69 7.50 -8.29 -11.72
CA SER A 69 7.45 -9.75 -11.80
C SER A 69 7.21 -10.29 -13.21
N GLY A 70 6.60 -9.48 -14.08
CA GLY A 70 6.20 -9.90 -15.42
C GLY A 70 5.04 -10.90 -15.46
N GLY A 71 4.32 -11.04 -14.37
CA GLY A 71 3.18 -11.95 -14.24
C GLY A 71 1.87 -11.41 -14.80
N PRO A 72 0.75 -12.12 -14.56
CA PRO A 72 -0.54 -11.83 -15.19
C PRO A 72 -1.33 -10.69 -14.51
N TYR A 73 -0.82 -10.15 -13.42
CA TYR A 73 -1.49 -9.13 -12.61
C TYR A 73 -0.94 -7.73 -12.89
N GLY A 74 -1.74 -6.69 -12.62
CA GLY A 74 -1.21 -5.36 -12.38
C GLY A 74 -0.31 -5.38 -11.14
N GLU A 75 0.65 -4.48 -11.03
CA GLU A 75 1.63 -4.54 -9.96
C GLU A 75 2.17 -3.16 -9.59
N ASN A 76 2.17 -2.84 -8.30
CA ASN A 76 2.89 -1.71 -7.73
C ASN A 76 3.96 -2.21 -6.78
N LEU A 77 5.14 -1.61 -6.86
CA LEU A 77 6.29 -1.94 -6.04
C LEU A 77 6.69 -0.76 -5.16
N ALA A 78 7.18 -1.03 -3.97
CA ALA A 78 7.80 -0.04 -3.10
C ALA A 78 9.01 -0.63 -2.38
N TRP A 79 10.00 0.22 -2.12
CA TRP A 79 11.18 -0.12 -1.34
C TRP A 79 11.52 1.02 -0.38
N SER A 80 12.08 0.66 0.76
CA SER A 80 12.66 1.60 1.71
C SER A 80 13.92 1.00 2.35
N SER A 81 14.89 1.83 2.66
CA SER A 81 16.06 1.42 3.47
C SER A 81 15.69 1.16 4.94
N ALA A 82 14.54 1.66 5.40
CA ALA A 82 13.98 1.47 6.73
C ALA A 82 12.76 0.53 6.69
N ASP A 83 12.09 0.34 7.85
CA ASP A 83 10.82 -0.36 7.89
C ASP A 83 9.73 0.50 7.24
N LEU A 84 9.10 -0.05 6.19
CA LEU A 84 7.99 0.56 5.48
C LEU A 84 6.72 -0.24 5.77
N SER A 85 5.67 0.41 6.28
CA SER A 85 4.37 -0.26 6.45
C SER A 85 3.62 -0.38 5.12
N GLY A 86 2.70 -1.34 5.04
CA GLY A 86 1.83 -1.51 3.88
C GLY A 86 0.99 -0.27 3.59
N THR A 87 0.40 0.34 4.63
CA THR A 87 -0.33 1.60 4.49
C THR A 87 0.57 2.72 3.97
N ALA A 88 1.81 2.83 4.46
CA ALA A 88 2.74 3.85 3.99
C ALA A 88 3.12 3.65 2.51
N ALA A 89 3.34 2.40 2.07
CA ALA A 89 3.60 2.10 0.67
C ALA A 89 2.43 2.54 -0.24
N VAL A 90 1.20 2.22 0.14
CA VAL A 90 0.01 2.66 -0.63
C VAL A 90 -0.09 4.17 -0.66
N ASN A 91 0.20 4.85 0.45
CA ASN A 91 0.19 6.32 0.50
C ASN A 91 1.26 6.95 -0.39
N LEU A 92 2.43 6.33 -0.57
CA LEU A 92 3.43 6.77 -1.55
C LEU A 92 2.86 6.73 -2.98
N TRP A 93 2.19 5.65 -3.36
CA TRP A 93 1.56 5.53 -4.68
C TRP A 93 0.40 6.52 -4.85
N VAL A 94 -0.41 6.75 -3.81
CA VAL A 94 -1.52 7.72 -3.85
C VAL A 94 -1.01 9.16 -3.92
N ALA A 95 0.17 9.44 -3.36
CA ALA A 95 0.81 10.76 -3.43
C ALA A 95 1.16 11.20 -4.86
N GLU A 96 1.19 10.28 -5.83
CA GLU A 96 1.39 10.59 -7.25
C GLU A 96 0.15 11.24 -7.91
N ARG A 97 -1.00 11.27 -7.22
CA ARG A 97 -2.26 11.85 -7.76
C ARG A 97 -2.11 13.21 -8.44
N PRO A 98 -1.34 14.18 -7.90
CA PRO A 98 -1.19 15.50 -8.55
C PRO A 98 -0.55 15.43 -9.93
N ASN A 99 0.18 14.35 -10.23
CA ASN A 99 0.83 14.15 -11.52
C ASN A 99 -0.09 13.53 -12.58
N TYR A 100 -1.27 13.03 -12.20
CA TYR A 100 -2.22 12.49 -13.17
C TYR A 100 -3.18 13.57 -13.67
N ASP A 101 -3.08 13.88 -14.96
CA ASP A 101 -4.05 14.74 -15.64
C ASP A 101 -5.13 13.87 -16.30
N TYR A 102 -6.36 13.99 -15.78
CA TYR A 102 -7.49 13.23 -16.27
C TYR A 102 -7.89 13.59 -17.69
N ASN A 103 -7.79 14.87 -18.07
CA ASN A 103 -8.23 15.35 -19.37
C ASN A 103 -7.38 14.76 -20.50
N SER A 104 -6.07 14.83 -20.35
CA SER A 104 -5.12 14.25 -21.31
C SER A 104 -4.89 12.75 -21.11
N ASN A 105 -5.39 12.17 -20.00
CA ASN A 105 -5.12 10.79 -19.58
C ASN A 105 -3.62 10.47 -19.57
N SER A 106 -2.84 11.33 -18.96
CA SER A 106 -1.38 11.21 -18.95
C SER A 106 -0.77 11.64 -17.63
N CYS A 107 0.46 11.22 -17.40
CA CYS A 107 1.27 11.74 -16.32
C CYS A 107 1.92 13.04 -16.73
N VAL A 108 1.77 14.11 -15.93
CA VAL A 108 2.33 15.45 -16.16
C VAL A 108 3.14 15.85 -14.94
N GLY A 109 4.40 16.19 -15.15
CA GLY A 109 5.30 16.67 -14.08
C GLY A 109 5.94 15.56 -13.23
N GLY A 110 5.57 14.29 -13.40
CA GLY A 110 6.14 13.18 -12.66
C GLY A 110 5.43 11.85 -12.93
N GLU A 111 5.87 10.80 -12.24
CA GLU A 111 5.24 9.48 -12.30
C GLU A 111 3.82 9.53 -11.71
N CYS A 112 2.88 8.82 -12.31
CA CYS A 112 1.49 8.72 -11.83
C CYS A 112 0.89 7.31 -11.97
N ARG A 113 1.61 6.35 -12.53
CA ARG A 113 1.07 5.03 -12.88
C ARG A 113 0.81 4.14 -11.67
N HIS A 114 1.49 4.37 -10.56
CA HIS A 114 1.15 3.68 -9.32
C HIS A 114 -0.20 4.18 -8.79
N TYR A 115 -0.43 5.49 -8.82
CA TYR A 115 -1.74 6.05 -8.45
C TYR A 115 -2.86 5.55 -9.36
N THR A 116 -2.68 5.59 -10.69
CA THR A 116 -3.72 5.15 -11.63
C THR A 116 -4.05 3.67 -11.46
N GLN A 117 -3.08 2.81 -11.13
CA GLN A 117 -3.33 1.42 -10.78
C GLN A 117 -4.15 1.28 -9.49
N VAL A 118 -3.84 2.04 -8.44
CA VAL A 118 -4.61 2.03 -7.17
C VAL A 118 -6.09 2.33 -7.42
N VAL A 119 -6.37 3.33 -8.26
CA VAL A 119 -7.75 3.78 -8.54
C VAL A 119 -8.35 3.18 -9.81
N TRP A 120 -7.68 2.18 -10.40
CA TRP A 120 -8.17 1.52 -11.61
C TRP A 120 -9.50 0.82 -11.36
N ARG A 121 -10.57 1.31 -12.00
CA ARG A 121 -11.95 0.88 -11.74
C ARG A 121 -12.11 -0.63 -11.84
N ASN A 122 -11.56 -1.23 -12.88
CA ASN A 122 -11.77 -2.65 -13.19
C ASN A 122 -10.86 -3.60 -12.40
N SER A 123 -9.84 -3.08 -11.69
CA SER A 123 -9.05 -3.87 -10.74
C SER A 123 -9.85 -3.99 -9.44
N VAL A 124 -10.36 -5.19 -9.14
CA VAL A 124 -11.29 -5.42 -8.03
C VAL A 124 -10.76 -6.39 -6.98
N ARG A 125 -9.71 -7.17 -7.30
CA ARG A 125 -9.03 -8.08 -6.37
C ARG A 125 -7.63 -7.56 -6.09
N LEU A 126 -7.26 -7.61 -4.82
CA LEU A 126 -5.97 -7.13 -4.31
C LEU A 126 -5.27 -8.21 -3.51
N GLY A 127 -3.98 -8.35 -3.71
CA GLY A 127 -3.10 -9.13 -2.86
C GLY A 127 -1.75 -8.46 -2.74
N CYS A 128 -1.27 -8.29 -1.51
CA CYS A 128 0.00 -7.62 -1.23
C CYS A 128 0.89 -8.47 -0.34
N ALA A 129 2.19 -8.22 -0.42
CA ALA A 129 3.18 -8.84 0.45
C ALA A 129 4.28 -7.85 0.80
N LYS A 130 4.80 -8.02 2.01
CA LYS A 130 5.94 -7.28 2.56
C LYS A 130 7.01 -8.26 2.97
N VAL A 131 8.26 -7.99 2.59
CA VAL A 131 9.42 -8.74 3.07
C VAL A 131 10.51 -7.81 3.56
N ARG A 132 11.29 -8.28 4.54
CA ARG A 132 12.55 -7.63 4.93
C ARG A 132 13.65 -8.06 3.98
N CYS A 133 14.38 -7.09 3.44
CA CYS A 133 15.53 -7.31 2.59
C CYS A 133 16.70 -7.90 3.40
N ASN A 134 17.52 -8.73 2.79
CA ASN A 134 18.76 -9.24 3.42
C ASN A 134 19.70 -8.09 3.83
N SER A 135 19.67 -6.97 3.11
CA SER A 135 20.40 -5.74 3.42
C SER A 135 19.79 -4.89 4.55
N GLY A 136 18.61 -5.25 5.08
CA GLY A 136 17.95 -4.58 6.19
C GLY A 136 16.79 -3.65 5.84
N GLY A 137 16.54 -3.36 4.58
CA GLY A 137 15.39 -2.56 4.13
C GLY A 137 14.11 -3.36 4.02
N THR A 138 13.10 -2.76 3.41
CA THR A 138 11.78 -3.35 3.18
C THR A 138 11.41 -3.28 1.71
N PHE A 139 10.92 -4.40 1.17
CA PHE A 139 10.30 -4.48 -0.15
C PHE A 139 8.83 -4.83 -0.01
N ILE A 140 7.97 -4.12 -0.73
CA ILE A 140 6.52 -4.35 -0.76
C ILE A 140 6.08 -4.47 -2.22
N THR A 141 5.23 -5.44 -2.50
CA THR A 141 4.52 -5.59 -3.78
C THR A 141 3.03 -5.72 -3.52
N CYS A 142 2.23 -5.01 -4.30
CA CYS A 142 0.79 -5.22 -4.41
C CYS A 142 0.45 -5.62 -5.83
N ASN A 143 -0.33 -6.68 -5.97
CA ASN A 143 -0.81 -7.19 -7.24
C ASN A 143 -2.32 -7.00 -7.37
N TYR A 144 -2.77 -6.70 -8.58
CA TYR A 144 -4.12 -6.27 -8.91
C TYR A 144 -4.73 -7.16 -9.98
N ASP A 145 -5.95 -7.61 -9.75
CA ASP A 145 -6.66 -8.48 -10.68
C ASP A 145 -8.09 -7.98 -10.91
N PRO A 146 -8.47 -7.75 -12.17
CA PRO A 146 -7.67 -7.69 -13.38
C PRO A 146 -6.57 -6.61 -13.34
N PRO A 147 -5.52 -6.72 -14.17
CA PRO A 147 -4.51 -5.66 -14.28
C PRO A 147 -5.13 -4.34 -14.75
N GLY A 148 -4.49 -3.24 -14.38
CA GLY A 148 -4.86 -1.90 -14.84
C GLY A 148 -3.81 -1.30 -15.78
N ASN A 149 -3.87 0.02 -15.93
CA ASN A 149 -2.93 0.82 -16.71
C ASN A 149 -2.85 0.42 -18.19
N TYR A 150 -3.96 0.02 -18.77
CA TYR A 150 -4.04 -0.23 -20.20
C TYR A 150 -3.86 1.07 -21.00
N VAL A 151 -3.04 1.01 -22.04
CA VAL A 151 -2.78 2.14 -22.95
C VAL A 151 -4.11 2.68 -23.50
N ASN A 152 -4.25 4.01 -23.51
CA ASN A 152 -5.43 4.75 -23.97
C ASN A 152 -6.72 4.51 -23.16
N GLN A 153 -6.66 3.86 -22.02
CA GLN A 153 -7.80 3.73 -21.11
C GLN A 153 -7.62 4.62 -19.88
N ARG A 154 -8.72 5.19 -19.39
CA ARG A 154 -8.73 5.95 -18.14
C ARG A 154 -8.94 5.02 -16.95
N PRO A 155 -8.36 5.34 -15.79
CA PRO A 155 -8.54 4.54 -14.58
C PRO A 155 -9.96 4.61 -14.02
N TYR A 156 -10.70 5.74 -14.26
CA TYR A 156 -12.07 5.98 -13.75
C TYR A 156 -12.83 6.95 -14.62
#